data_bd47577e8689e1a0b40b5da71f3b2245
#
_entry.id   bd47577e8689e1a0b40b5da71f3b2245
#
_cell.length_a   1.000
_cell.length_b   1.000
_cell.length_c   1.000
_cell.angle_alpha   90.00
_cell.angle_beta   90.00
_cell.angle_gamma   90.00
#
_symmetry.space_group_name_H-M   'P 1'
#
loop_
_entity.id
_entity.type
_entity.pdbx_description
1 polymer ?
#
loop_
_entity_poly.entity_id
_entity_poly.type
_entity_poly.pdbx_seq_one_letter_code
_entity_poly.pdbx_strand_id
1 'polypeptide(L)'
;RRSLESRFQRYVLYTTWEEWSDYEIQNEAHERTQPRMLVRALAGRCARKDEAFDRLLPVLLTSNSETGALSYFGEHLCLADADYRRLERLLAVEGSTTQCLGGYLHGLKKRDDTRWRDILLRLLRNAATAKQGADLVWRTGFNVEVLDAWLDAFECGWIASGDFRCLGYGKSWEQVPTDRMVRLLKLLSERVDPASAYVLVDLLEDILAKETWPVDSDFVYKAVTAQAHFEESQRHDTTRSYHWHNVCERLVARDPQKAIPLLDVLLRQMRNDHGLSYDHYIAPLAQALCRVNSTEAWEVVARHLLSTAPKWRGDVMNWLKGGIGGFGDEKNLVPPIAEFPLQAILDWIAQDPEDRSSMIA
;
A
#
# COMPACT_ATOMS: atom_id res chain seq x y z
N ARG A 1 29.15 1.05 36.90
CA ARG A 1 27.69 0.92 36.61
C ARG A 1 27.37 1.81 35.42
N ARG A 2 26.75 1.30 34.34
CA ARG A 2 26.35 2.11 33.19
C ARG A 2 25.24 3.10 33.61
N SER A 3 25.26 4.34 33.04
CA SER A 3 24.22 5.35 33.26
C SER A 3 22.84 4.89 32.78
N LEU A 4 21.78 5.60 33.13
CA LEU A 4 20.43 5.34 32.66
C LEU A 4 20.37 5.47 31.13
N GLU A 5 20.94 6.54 30.59
CA GLU A 5 20.97 6.86 29.17
C GLU A 5 21.74 5.80 28.37
N SER A 6 22.92 5.38 28.88
CA SER A 6 23.72 4.32 28.23
C SER A 6 22.99 2.96 28.18
N ARG A 7 22.18 2.64 29.21
CA ARG A 7 21.34 1.44 29.20
C ARG A 7 20.17 1.57 28.22
N PHE A 8 19.52 2.75 28.21
CA PHE A 8 18.44 3.02 27.31
C PHE A 8 18.89 2.94 25.86
N GLN A 9 20.01 3.60 25.51
CA GLN A 9 20.58 3.51 24.18
C GLN A 9 20.85 2.07 23.77
N ARG A 10 21.53 1.28 24.64
CA ARG A 10 21.92 -0.11 24.32
C ARG A 10 20.72 -1.04 24.14
N TYR A 11 19.71 -0.97 24.99
CA TYR A 11 18.64 -1.98 25.04
C TYR A 11 17.35 -1.55 24.35
N VAL A 12 17.16 -0.24 24.10
CA VAL A 12 15.95 0.29 23.49
C VAL A 12 16.21 0.82 22.10
N LEU A 13 17.29 1.60 21.89
CA LEU A 13 17.53 2.22 20.59
C LEU A 13 18.38 1.35 19.65
N TYR A 14 19.45 0.74 20.16
CA TYR A 14 20.48 0.04 19.38
C TYR A 14 20.45 -1.49 19.58
N THR A 15 19.37 -2.05 20.06
CA THR A 15 19.20 -3.50 20.07
C THR A 15 19.04 -4.00 18.63
N THR A 16 19.69 -5.11 18.29
CA THR A 16 19.61 -5.69 16.94
C THR A 16 18.37 -6.58 16.81
N TRP A 17 17.96 -6.85 15.56
CA TRP A 17 16.88 -7.80 15.29
C TRP A 17 17.18 -9.19 15.84
N GLU A 18 18.42 -9.66 15.75
CA GLU A 18 18.84 -10.95 16.31
C GLU A 18 18.65 -10.99 17.85
N GLU A 19 19.05 -9.93 18.55
CA GLU A 19 18.84 -9.83 20.00
C GLU A 19 17.37 -9.67 20.41
N TRP A 20 16.52 -9.18 19.50
CA TRP A 20 15.12 -8.92 19.75
C TRP A 20 14.20 -10.03 19.20
N SER A 21 14.51 -10.62 18.03
CA SER A 21 13.69 -11.62 17.32
C SER A 21 13.95 -13.06 17.76
N ASP A 22 15.15 -13.39 18.22
CA ASP A 22 15.40 -14.71 18.84
C ASP A 22 14.40 -15.03 19.96
N TYR A 23 13.62 -14.04 20.29
CA TYR A 23 12.62 -14.03 21.35
C TYR A 23 11.17 -14.11 20.90
N GLU A 24 10.86 -13.93 19.60
CA GLU A 24 9.48 -14.02 19.11
C GLU A 24 9.04 -15.45 18.74
N ILE A 25 9.99 -16.35 18.45
CA ILE A 25 9.71 -17.64 17.82
C ILE A 25 9.37 -18.76 18.82
N GLN A 26 9.67 -18.63 20.11
CA GLN A 26 9.49 -19.72 21.07
C GLN A 26 8.71 -19.32 22.34
N ASN A 27 7.38 -19.58 22.36
CA ASN A 27 6.51 -19.74 23.56
C ASN A 27 6.45 -18.64 24.65
N GLU A 28 5.31 -18.58 25.36
CA GLU A 28 4.99 -17.71 26.52
C GLU A 28 6.07 -17.62 27.64
N ALA A 29 7.01 -18.55 27.68
CA ALA A 29 8.16 -18.53 28.60
C ALA A 29 9.14 -17.37 28.30
N HIS A 30 9.10 -16.76 27.10
CA HIS A 30 10.08 -15.77 26.64
C HIS A 30 9.81 -14.32 27.09
N GLU A 31 8.71 -14.03 27.76
CA GLU A 31 8.56 -12.74 28.46
C GLU A 31 9.67 -12.45 29.47
N ARG A 32 10.48 -13.46 29.82
CA ARG A 32 11.54 -13.42 30.84
C ARG A 32 12.95 -13.21 30.28
N THR A 33 13.09 -12.88 29.00
CA THR A 33 14.43 -12.70 28.43
C THR A 33 15.10 -11.44 28.94
N GLN A 34 16.42 -11.51 29.05
CA GLN A 34 17.20 -10.46 29.68
C GLN A 34 16.99 -9.05 29.07
N PRO A 35 16.95 -8.84 27.72
CA PRO A 35 16.68 -7.53 27.13
C PRO A 35 15.28 -7.00 27.43
N ARG A 36 14.22 -7.79 27.28
CA ARG A 36 12.84 -7.37 27.56
C ARG A 36 12.64 -7.04 29.04
N MET A 37 13.20 -7.83 29.96
CA MET A 37 13.19 -7.52 31.39
C MET A 37 13.91 -6.21 31.71
N LEU A 38 15.02 -5.91 31.04
CA LEU A 38 15.74 -4.66 31.21
C LEU A 38 14.94 -3.46 30.67
N VAL A 39 14.31 -3.60 29.52
CA VAL A 39 13.42 -2.57 28.95
C VAL A 39 12.25 -2.30 29.90
N ARG A 40 11.58 -3.34 30.42
CA ARG A 40 10.51 -3.22 31.43
C ARG A 40 10.99 -2.51 32.70
N ALA A 41 12.18 -2.87 33.20
CA ALA A 41 12.74 -2.25 34.39
C ALA A 41 13.06 -0.77 34.17
N LEU A 42 13.55 -0.40 32.96
CA LEU A 42 13.79 0.99 32.59
C LEU A 42 12.47 1.77 32.49
N ALA A 43 11.44 1.23 31.82
CA ALA A 43 10.11 1.82 31.72
C ALA A 43 9.51 2.02 33.10
N GLY A 44 9.52 1.02 33.97
CA GLY A 44 9.03 1.12 35.34
C GLY A 44 9.79 2.14 36.20
N ARG A 45 11.10 2.34 35.95
CA ARG A 45 11.88 3.41 36.61
C ARG A 45 11.42 4.81 36.13
N CYS A 46 11.21 5.00 34.82
CA CYS A 46 10.73 6.24 34.25
C CYS A 46 9.30 6.57 34.68
N ALA A 47 8.44 5.57 34.82
CA ALA A 47 7.11 5.76 35.37
C ALA A 47 7.10 6.32 36.80
N ARG A 48 7.99 5.81 37.66
CA ARG A 48 8.05 6.13 39.09
C ARG A 48 8.91 7.35 39.45
N LYS A 49 9.89 7.73 38.60
CA LYS A 49 10.88 8.78 38.90
C LYS A 49 10.87 9.84 37.80
N ASP A 50 10.45 11.05 38.16
CA ASP A 50 10.38 12.18 37.22
C ASP A 50 11.75 12.50 36.62
N GLU A 51 12.81 12.58 37.45
CA GLU A 51 14.16 12.80 36.93
C GLU A 51 14.62 11.79 35.89
N ALA A 52 14.23 10.50 36.03
CA ALA A 52 14.60 9.45 35.06
C ALA A 52 13.83 9.64 33.75
N PHE A 53 12.57 10.02 33.83
CA PHE A 53 11.76 10.31 32.65
C PHE A 53 12.24 11.59 31.95
N ASP A 54 12.51 12.66 32.69
CA ASP A 54 12.95 13.95 32.17
C ASP A 54 14.27 13.85 31.38
N ARG A 55 15.20 13.04 31.89
CA ARG A 55 16.47 12.77 31.20
C ARG A 55 16.28 12.04 29.87
N LEU A 56 15.31 11.14 29.76
CA LEU A 56 15.06 10.36 28.54
C LEU A 56 14.04 11.04 27.61
N LEU A 57 13.22 11.98 28.08
CA LEU A 57 12.16 12.59 27.31
C LEU A 57 12.62 13.13 25.95
N PRO A 58 13.73 13.91 25.84
CA PRO A 58 14.19 14.37 24.53
C PRO A 58 14.43 13.23 23.54
N VAL A 59 15.02 12.13 24.01
CA VAL A 59 15.31 10.94 23.18
C VAL A 59 14.02 10.19 22.84
N LEU A 60 13.07 10.06 23.77
CA LEU A 60 11.77 9.43 23.53
C LEU A 60 10.95 10.15 22.45
N LEU A 61 11.13 11.48 22.34
CA LEU A 61 10.41 12.33 21.38
C LEU A 61 11.06 12.38 20.00
N THR A 62 12.37 12.09 19.89
CA THR A 62 13.13 12.29 18.64
C THR A 62 13.70 11.02 18.03
N SER A 63 13.69 9.91 18.77
CA SER A 63 14.32 8.67 18.31
C SER A 63 13.31 7.63 17.84
N ASN A 64 13.75 6.81 16.87
CA ASN A 64 13.08 5.59 16.45
C ASN A 64 14.00 4.39 16.74
N SER A 65 13.41 3.22 16.95
CA SER A 65 14.09 1.93 17.07
C SER A 65 13.65 1.04 15.91
N GLU A 66 14.58 0.44 15.22
CA GLU A 66 14.30 -0.48 14.10
C GLU A 66 13.59 -1.75 14.57
N THR A 67 13.87 -2.19 15.80
CA THR A 67 13.39 -3.47 16.36
C THR A 67 12.03 -3.38 17.05
N GLY A 68 11.40 -2.20 17.12
CA GLY A 68 10.17 -2.03 17.91
C GLY A 68 10.39 -1.97 19.44
N ALA A 69 11.63 -2.08 19.94
CA ALA A 69 11.92 -2.04 21.37
C ALA A 69 11.47 -0.72 22.05
N LEU A 70 11.46 0.39 21.29
CA LEU A 70 10.96 1.67 21.79
C LEU A 70 9.43 1.67 21.97
N SER A 71 8.68 1.01 21.09
CA SER A 71 7.24 0.79 21.27
C SER A 71 6.96 -0.09 22.48
N TYR A 72 7.72 -1.16 22.66
CA TYR A 72 7.62 -2.03 23.82
C TYR A 72 7.96 -1.29 25.13
N PHE A 73 8.96 -0.39 25.11
CA PHE A 73 9.25 0.49 26.23
C PHE A 73 8.05 1.39 26.54
N GLY A 74 7.44 2.02 25.53
CA GLY A 74 6.26 2.87 25.66
C GLY A 74 5.09 2.13 26.31
N GLU A 75 4.79 0.91 25.86
CA GLU A 75 3.74 0.05 26.42
C GLU A 75 3.97 -0.20 27.92
N HIS A 76 5.18 -0.63 28.30
CA HIS A 76 5.50 -0.89 29.70
C HIS A 76 5.63 0.37 30.55
N LEU A 77 5.94 1.51 29.94
CA LEU A 77 5.86 2.81 30.60
C LEU A 77 4.41 3.11 31.01
N CYS A 78 3.46 2.92 30.08
CA CYS A 78 2.03 3.07 30.37
C CYS A 78 1.55 2.12 31.46
N LEU A 79 1.93 0.84 31.37
CA LEU A 79 1.51 -0.17 32.36
C LEU A 79 2.01 0.14 33.79
N ALA A 80 3.15 0.84 33.91
CA ALA A 80 3.72 1.22 35.20
C ALA A 80 3.33 2.64 35.66
N ASP A 81 2.74 3.46 34.79
CA ASP A 81 2.31 4.85 35.06
C ASP A 81 0.84 4.86 35.54
N ALA A 82 0.64 4.73 36.85
CA ALA A 82 -0.69 4.53 37.42
C ALA A 82 -1.69 5.67 37.10
N ASP A 83 -1.21 6.90 37.09
CA ASP A 83 -2.02 8.12 36.93
C ASP A 83 -1.90 8.73 35.53
N TYR A 84 -1.24 8.04 34.58
CA TYR A 84 -0.99 8.53 33.21
C TYR A 84 -0.25 9.88 33.15
N ARG A 85 0.60 10.18 34.14
CA ARG A 85 1.32 11.47 34.25
C ARG A 85 2.31 11.72 33.11
N ARG A 86 2.79 10.65 32.46
CA ARG A 86 3.75 10.75 31.36
C ARG A 86 3.08 11.06 30.03
N LEU A 87 1.80 10.76 29.90
CA LEU A 87 1.04 10.87 28.66
C LEU A 87 1.03 12.29 28.10
N GLU A 88 0.61 13.28 28.88
CA GLU A 88 0.52 14.66 28.38
C GLU A 88 1.88 15.22 27.96
N ARG A 89 2.95 14.76 28.60
CA ARG A 89 4.31 15.17 28.23
C ARG A 89 4.81 14.51 26.95
N LEU A 90 4.37 13.28 26.64
CA LEU A 90 4.64 12.62 25.37
C LEU A 90 3.80 13.21 24.22
N LEU A 91 2.63 13.76 24.52
CA LEU A 91 1.74 14.42 23.57
C LEU A 91 2.12 15.88 23.26
N ALA A 92 2.88 16.54 24.15
CA ALA A 92 3.08 17.99 24.14
C ALA A 92 3.99 18.52 23.02
N VAL A 93 4.65 17.66 22.25
CA VAL A 93 5.64 18.09 21.26
C VAL A 93 5.17 17.77 19.85
N GLU A 94 4.86 18.81 19.09
CA GLU A 94 4.59 18.72 17.66
C GLU A 94 5.81 18.20 16.91
N GLY A 95 5.59 17.28 15.96
CA GLY A 95 6.67 16.69 15.14
C GLY A 95 7.52 15.64 15.85
N SER A 96 7.16 15.24 17.08
CA SER A 96 7.83 14.12 17.75
C SER A 96 7.58 12.80 17.03
N THR A 97 8.56 11.86 17.16
CA THR A 97 8.34 10.50 16.66
C THR A 97 7.21 9.81 17.43
N THR A 98 6.39 9.07 16.72
CA THR A 98 5.19 8.43 17.32
C THR A 98 5.48 7.06 17.92
N GLN A 99 6.72 6.56 17.85
CA GLN A 99 7.00 5.17 18.21
C GLN A 99 6.84 4.89 19.72
N CYS A 100 7.42 5.72 20.59
CA CYS A 100 7.25 5.58 22.03
C CYS A 100 5.80 5.86 22.45
N LEU A 101 5.23 6.94 21.94
CA LEU A 101 3.84 7.33 22.21
C LEU A 101 2.86 6.27 21.72
N GLY A 102 3.08 5.68 20.53
CA GLY A 102 2.28 4.59 20.01
C GLY A 102 2.30 3.37 20.91
N GLY A 103 3.47 2.99 21.41
CA GLY A 103 3.58 1.93 22.42
C GLY A 103 2.83 2.28 23.71
N TYR A 104 2.97 3.52 24.20
CA TYR A 104 2.23 3.97 25.37
C TYR A 104 0.70 3.90 25.17
N LEU A 105 0.21 4.38 24.04
CA LEU A 105 -1.22 4.31 23.70
C LEU A 105 -1.70 2.88 23.47
N HIS A 106 -0.86 1.98 22.98
CA HIS A 106 -1.20 0.56 22.91
C HIS A 106 -1.40 -0.06 24.31
N GLY A 107 -0.55 0.27 25.27
CA GLY A 107 -0.75 -0.08 26.67
C GLY A 107 -1.99 0.57 27.28
N LEU A 108 -2.27 1.83 26.93
CA LEU A 108 -3.45 2.56 27.38
C LEU A 108 -4.74 1.91 26.88
N LYS A 109 -4.80 1.52 25.59
CA LYS A 109 -5.95 0.82 25.01
C LYS A 109 -6.33 -0.43 25.81
N LYS A 110 -5.34 -1.18 26.30
CA LYS A 110 -5.55 -2.39 27.12
C LYS A 110 -6.10 -2.08 28.52
N ARG A 111 -5.80 -0.89 29.07
CA ARG A 111 -6.18 -0.49 30.43
C ARG A 111 -7.39 0.42 30.49
N ASP A 112 -7.52 1.33 29.52
CA ASP A 112 -8.53 2.38 29.46
C ASP A 112 -8.83 2.73 28.01
N ASP A 113 -9.63 1.89 27.36
CA ASP A 113 -10.00 2.03 25.93
C ASP A 113 -10.73 3.35 25.65
N THR A 114 -11.51 3.84 26.63
CA THR A 114 -12.21 5.12 26.51
C THR A 114 -11.23 6.29 26.39
N ARG A 115 -10.24 6.35 27.28
CA ARG A 115 -9.23 7.41 27.25
C ARG A 115 -8.34 7.33 26.01
N TRP A 116 -7.95 6.11 25.59
CA TRP A 116 -7.23 5.88 24.32
C TRP A 116 -8.01 6.45 23.14
N ARG A 117 -9.29 6.10 23.02
CA ARG A 117 -10.17 6.59 21.97
C ARG A 117 -10.27 8.13 21.99
N ASP A 118 -10.55 8.72 23.14
CA ASP A 118 -10.73 10.18 23.27
C ASP A 118 -9.47 10.95 22.85
N ILE A 119 -8.28 10.40 23.12
CA ILE A 119 -7.01 10.98 22.66
C ILE A 119 -6.91 10.93 21.15
N LEU A 120 -7.16 9.77 20.52
CA LEU A 120 -7.10 9.65 19.06
C LEU A 120 -8.12 10.56 18.37
N LEU A 121 -9.36 10.63 18.89
CA LEU A 121 -10.39 11.52 18.37
C LEU A 121 -9.97 13.00 18.47
N ARG A 122 -9.39 13.41 19.61
CA ARG A 122 -8.86 14.78 19.79
C ARG A 122 -7.78 15.10 18.75
N LEU A 123 -6.85 14.18 18.50
CA LEU A 123 -5.76 14.38 17.53
C LEU A 123 -6.27 14.44 16.10
N LEU A 124 -7.12 13.48 15.70
CA LEU A 124 -7.64 13.37 14.34
C LEU A 124 -8.58 14.53 13.95
N ARG A 125 -9.31 15.10 14.91
CA ARG A 125 -10.24 16.21 14.69
C ARG A 125 -9.57 17.59 14.68
N ASN A 126 -8.25 17.65 14.70
CA ASN A 126 -7.49 18.90 14.66
C ASN A 126 -6.46 18.85 13.54
N ALA A 127 -6.55 19.80 12.60
CA ALA A 127 -5.67 19.87 11.43
C ALA A 127 -4.17 19.85 11.78
N ALA A 128 -3.76 20.49 12.88
CA ALA A 128 -2.35 20.55 13.32
C ALA A 128 -1.80 19.20 13.81
N THR A 129 -2.68 18.32 14.32
CA THR A 129 -2.28 17.04 14.95
C THR A 129 -2.83 15.81 14.23
N ALA A 130 -3.64 15.98 13.18
CA ALA A 130 -4.29 14.86 12.47
C ALA A 130 -3.27 13.86 11.91
N LYS A 131 -2.14 14.34 11.38
CA LYS A 131 -1.05 13.48 10.89
C LYS A 131 -0.47 12.61 11.99
N GLN A 132 -0.22 13.19 13.18
CA GLN A 132 0.22 12.43 14.34
C GLN A 132 -0.84 11.41 14.77
N GLY A 133 -2.12 11.81 14.75
CA GLY A 133 -3.26 10.93 15.03
C GLY A 133 -3.28 9.72 14.09
N ALA A 134 -3.11 9.92 12.78
CA ALA A 134 -3.06 8.87 11.77
C ALA A 134 -1.90 7.87 12.01
N ASP A 135 -0.70 8.38 12.30
CA ASP A 135 0.44 7.52 12.66
C ASP A 135 0.17 6.68 13.92
N LEU A 136 -0.55 7.24 14.89
CA LEU A 136 -0.90 6.53 16.13
C LEU A 136 -2.01 5.50 15.91
N VAL A 137 -2.96 5.75 14.99
CA VAL A 137 -3.95 4.76 14.55
C VAL A 137 -3.25 3.54 13.98
N TRP A 138 -2.26 3.73 13.13
CA TRP A 138 -1.47 2.61 12.59
C TRP A 138 -0.85 1.76 13.69
N ARG A 139 -0.33 2.38 14.76
CA ARG A 139 0.38 1.67 15.83
C ARG A 139 -0.53 1.00 16.85
N THR A 140 -1.74 1.51 17.01
CA THR A 140 -2.64 1.10 18.10
C THR A 140 -3.93 0.45 17.61
N GLY A 141 -4.19 0.53 16.31
CA GLY A 141 -5.45 0.13 15.69
C GLY A 141 -6.55 1.18 15.87
N PHE A 142 -7.76 0.81 15.49
CA PHE A 142 -8.93 1.68 15.50
C PHE A 142 -10.16 0.94 16.01
N ASN A 143 -11.19 1.68 16.39
CA ASN A 143 -12.59 1.29 16.45
C ASN A 143 -13.39 2.11 15.43
N VAL A 144 -14.69 1.93 15.34
CA VAL A 144 -15.54 2.62 14.34
C VAL A 144 -15.49 4.14 14.48
N GLU A 145 -15.52 4.67 15.71
CA GLU A 145 -15.48 6.12 15.95
C GLU A 145 -14.14 6.75 15.53
N VAL A 146 -13.03 6.08 15.85
CA VAL A 146 -11.68 6.50 15.43
C VAL A 146 -11.53 6.41 13.91
N LEU A 147 -12.06 5.35 13.29
CA LEU A 147 -12.07 5.19 11.84
C LEU A 147 -12.84 6.31 11.16
N ASP A 148 -14.03 6.65 11.65
CA ASP A 148 -14.81 7.76 11.11
C ASP A 148 -14.06 9.08 11.18
N ALA A 149 -13.44 9.40 12.33
CA ALA A 149 -12.62 10.59 12.48
C ALA A 149 -11.36 10.59 11.58
N TRP A 150 -10.80 9.42 11.32
CA TRP A 150 -9.65 9.26 10.41
C TRP A 150 -10.05 9.51 8.96
N LEU A 151 -11.21 8.99 8.52
CA LEU A 151 -11.79 9.27 7.21
C LEU A 151 -12.15 10.75 7.05
N ASP A 152 -12.73 11.37 8.08
CA ASP A 152 -13.05 12.81 8.08
C ASP A 152 -11.79 13.66 7.93
N ALA A 153 -10.71 13.33 8.64
CA ALA A 153 -9.42 14.00 8.52
C ALA A 153 -8.83 13.90 7.11
N PHE A 154 -9.02 12.74 6.45
CA PHE A 154 -8.60 12.54 5.06
C PHE A 154 -9.45 13.37 4.09
N GLU A 155 -10.76 13.36 4.24
CA GLU A 155 -11.70 14.15 3.44
C GLU A 155 -11.40 15.64 3.54
N CYS A 156 -11.07 16.13 4.75
CA CYS A 156 -10.62 17.51 4.99
C CYS A 156 -9.22 17.81 4.41
N GLY A 157 -8.47 16.84 3.94
CA GLY A 157 -7.11 17.00 3.42
C GLY A 157 -6.04 17.23 4.50
N TRP A 158 -6.29 16.88 5.76
CA TRP A 158 -5.34 17.03 6.87
C TRP A 158 -4.32 15.89 6.92
N ILE A 159 -4.62 14.76 6.30
CA ILE A 159 -3.75 13.59 6.19
C ILE A 159 -3.66 13.12 4.74
N ALA A 160 -2.63 12.36 4.43
CA ALA A 160 -2.37 11.85 3.09
C ALA A 160 -2.95 10.45 2.89
N SER A 161 -3.20 10.06 1.63
CA SER A 161 -3.63 8.71 1.27
C SER A 161 -2.69 7.62 1.75
N GLY A 162 -1.37 7.88 1.74
CA GLY A 162 -0.36 6.96 2.25
C GLY A 162 -0.54 6.55 3.71
N ASP A 163 -1.28 7.34 4.50
CA ASP A 163 -1.58 7.01 5.90
C ASP A 163 -2.51 5.79 6.03
N PHE A 164 -3.23 5.40 4.96
CA PHE A 164 -4.09 4.22 4.91
C PHE A 164 -3.38 2.93 4.45
N ARG A 165 -2.11 3.00 4.03
CA ARG A 165 -1.34 1.80 3.60
C ARG A 165 -1.28 0.73 4.69
N CYS A 166 -1.36 1.12 5.95
CA CYS A 166 -1.39 0.19 7.07
C CYS A 166 -2.59 -0.78 7.05
N LEU A 167 -3.67 -0.45 6.37
CA LEU A 167 -4.83 -1.33 6.25
C LEU A 167 -4.52 -2.59 5.44
N GLY A 168 -3.62 -2.53 4.44
CA GLY A 168 -3.12 -3.69 3.70
C GLY A 168 -2.23 -4.62 4.54
N TYR A 169 -1.59 -4.10 5.61
CA TYR A 169 -0.73 -4.92 6.44
C TYR A 169 -1.52 -5.78 7.43
N GLY A 170 -1.21 -7.09 7.44
CA GLY A 170 -1.80 -8.03 8.41
C GLY A 170 -3.32 -8.14 8.32
N LYS A 171 -3.90 -7.82 7.17
CA LYS A 171 -5.35 -7.85 6.91
C LYS A 171 -6.17 -6.95 7.84
N SER A 172 -5.60 -5.83 8.27
CA SER A 172 -6.29 -4.87 9.15
C SER A 172 -7.56 -4.31 8.50
N TRP A 173 -7.64 -4.29 7.17
CA TRP A 173 -8.83 -3.91 6.42
C TRP A 173 -10.06 -4.80 6.71
N GLU A 174 -9.89 -6.06 7.16
CA GLU A 174 -11.00 -6.95 7.55
C GLU A 174 -11.79 -6.43 8.77
N GLN A 175 -11.18 -5.55 9.56
CA GLN A 175 -11.82 -4.91 10.71
C GLN A 175 -12.63 -3.66 10.30
N VAL A 176 -12.50 -3.19 9.05
CA VAL A 176 -13.20 -2.01 8.55
C VAL A 176 -14.62 -2.41 8.14
N PRO A 177 -15.68 -1.79 8.69
CA PRO A 177 -17.05 -2.02 8.24
C PRO A 177 -17.21 -1.72 6.74
N THR A 178 -18.02 -2.51 6.04
CA THR A 178 -18.15 -2.44 4.57
C THR A 178 -18.51 -1.05 4.05
N ASP A 179 -19.41 -0.35 4.72
CA ASP A 179 -19.83 1.02 4.35
C ASP A 179 -18.70 2.05 4.50
N ARG A 180 -17.85 1.90 5.53
CA ARG A 180 -16.64 2.72 5.73
C ARG A 180 -15.56 2.38 4.72
N MET A 181 -15.42 1.11 4.37
CA MET A 181 -14.51 0.70 3.30
C MET A 181 -14.94 1.31 1.96
N VAL A 182 -16.21 1.26 1.61
CA VAL A 182 -16.74 1.90 0.39
C VAL A 182 -16.49 3.42 0.41
N ARG A 183 -16.67 4.09 1.57
CA ARG A 183 -16.35 5.52 1.71
C ARG A 183 -14.86 5.77 1.45
N LEU A 184 -13.96 4.99 2.06
CA LEU A 184 -12.51 5.12 1.85
C LEU A 184 -12.12 4.93 0.39
N LEU A 185 -12.60 3.87 -0.27
CA LEU A 185 -12.32 3.61 -1.68
C LEU A 185 -12.78 4.76 -2.58
N LYS A 186 -13.96 5.34 -2.32
CA LYS A 186 -14.46 6.52 -3.03
C LYS A 186 -13.56 7.73 -2.83
N LEU A 187 -13.22 8.08 -1.58
CA LEU A 187 -12.34 9.20 -1.27
C LEU A 187 -10.97 9.05 -1.94
N LEU A 188 -10.40 7.84 -1.98
CA LEU A 188 -9.15 7.55 -2.68
C LEU A 188 -9.30 7.74 -4.20
N SER A 189 -10.43 7.28 -4.78
CA SER A 189 -10.68 7.38 -6.23
C SER A 189 -10.93 8.80 -6.72
N GLU A 190 -11.34 9.71 -5.84
CA GLU A 190 -11.55 11.12 -6.14
C GLU A 190 -10.25 11.93 -6.15
N ARG A 191 -9.18 11.37 -5.62
CA ARG A 191 -7.84 11.99 -5.63
C ARG A 191 -7.12 11.61 -6.92
N VAL A 192 -6.42 12.58 -7.51
CA VAL A 192 -5.71 12.41 -8.79
C VAL A 192 -4.23 12.07 -8.59
N ASP A 193 -3.77 11.97 -7.34
CA ASP A 193 -2.36 11.75 -7.06
C ASP A 193 -1.97 10.25 -7.11
N PRO A 194 -0.71 9.94 -7.49
CA PRO A 194 -0.24 8.57 -7.61
C PRO A 194 -0.27 7.76 -6.30
N ALA A 195 -0.12 8.41 -5.15
CA ALA A 195 -0.14 7.73 -3.86
C ALA A 195 -1.56 7.23 -3.53
N SER A 196 -2.60 8.01 -3.84
CA SER A 196 -4.00 7.60 -3.71
C SER A 196 -4.34 6.43 -4.63
N ALA A 197 -3.91 6.50 -5.90
CA ALA A 197 -4.11 5.42 -6.85
C ALA A 197 -3.44 4.12 -6.40
N TYR A 198 -2.24 4.21 -5.83
CA TYR A 198 -1.53 3.06 -5.28
C TYR A 198 -2.29 2.42 -4.11
N VAL A 199 -2.66 3.21 -3.09
CA VAL A 199 -3.38 2.71 -1.92
C VAL A 199 -4.73 2.11 -2.31
N LEU A 200 -5.41 2.72 -3.28
CA LEU A 200 -6.68 2.22 -3.82
C LEU A 200 -6.52 0.81 -4.42
N VAL A 201 -5.51 0.61 -5.26
CA VAL A 201 -5.25 -0.69 -5.90
C VAL A 201 -4.79 -1.75 -4.90
N ASP A 202 -3.92 -1.38 -3.94
CA ASP A 202 -3.46 -2.26 -2.87
C ASP A 202 -4.64 -2.79 -2.03
N LEU A 203 -5.56 -1.91 -1.63
CA LEU A 203 -6.78 -2.32 -0.91
C LEU A 203 -7.74 -3.13 -1.79
N LEU A 204 -7.90 -2.75 -3.05
CA LEU A 204 -8.77 -3.49 -3.98
C LEU A 204 -8.25 -4.91 -4.20
N GLU A 205 -6.94 -5.14 -4.32
CA GLU A 205 -6.41 -6.49 -4.49
C GLU A 205 -6.88 -7.43 -3.38
N ASP A 206 -6.74 -6.99 -2.14
CA ASP A 206 -7.15 -7.77 -0.98
C ASP A 206 -8.68 -7.98 -0.90
N ILE A 207 -9.44 -6.91 -1.15
CA ILE A 207 -10.90 -6.92 -1.06
C ILE A 207 -11.52 -7.80 -2.16
N LEU A 208 -11.01 -7.69 -3.38
CA LEU A 208 -11.52 -8.42 -4.54
C LEU A 208 -11.11 -9.89 -4.54
N ALA A 209 -10.22 -10.32 -3.64
CA ALA A 209 -9.97 -11.73 -3.38
C ALA A 209 -11.16 -12.44 -2.76
N LYS A 210 -12.13 -11.70 -2.19
CA LYS A 210 -13.37 -12.25 -1.64
C LYS A 210 -14.44 -12.42 -2.73
N GLU A 211 -15.37 -13.35 -2.52
CA GLU A 211 -16.48 -13.58 -3.46
C GLU A 211 -17.41 -12.36 -3.60
N THR A 212 -17.63 -11.65 -2.49
CA THR A 212 -18.53 -10.49 -2.44
C THR A 212 -17.74 -9.19 -2.48
N TRP A 213 -17.88 -8.45 -3.58
CA TRP A 213 -17.25 -7.15 -3.73
C TRP A 213 -18.13 -6.04 -3.15
N PRO A 214 -17.56 -5.10 -2.41
CA PRO A 214 -18.30 -3.96 -1.89
C PRO A 214 -18.53 -2.86 -2.93
N VAL A 215 -17.91 -2.96 -4.10
CA VAL A 215 -17.97 -2.03 -5.23
C VAL A 215 -18.28 -2.78 -6.53
N ASP A 216 -18.83 -2.08 -7.53
CA ASP A 216 -19.12 -2.66 -8.84
C ASP A 216 -17.90 -2.70 -9.76
N SER A 217 -18.04 -3.43 -10.89
CA SER A 217 -16.97 -3.56 -11.89
C SER A 217 -16.61 -2.23 -12.55
N ASP A 218 -17.56 -1.29 -12.67
CA ASP A 218 -17.29 0.03 -13.26
C ASP A 218 -16.40 0.87 -12.35
N PHE A 219 -16.60 0.79 -11.03
CA PHE A 219 -15.71 1.43 -10.08
C PHE A 219 -14.29 0.87 -10.17
N VAL A 220 -14.15 -0.47 -10.17
CA VAL A 220 -12.85 -1.13 -10.28
C VAL A 220 -12.16 -0.77 -11.59
N TYR A 221 -12.90 -0.79 -12.71
CA TYR A 221 -12.38 -0.37 -14.02
C TYR A 221 -11.83 1.06 -14.00
N LYS A 222 -12.59 2.01 -13.45
CA LYS A 222 -12.12 3.40 -13.30
C LYS A 222 -10.87 3.50 -12.43
N ALA A 223 -10.83 2.74 -11.35
CA ALA A 223 -9.68 2.71 -10.45
C ALA A 223 -8.40 2.25 -11.18
N VAL A 224 -8.43 1.12 -11.91
CA VAL A 224 -7.24 0.58 -12.60
C VAL A 224 -6.86 1.37 -13.86
N THR A 225 -7.78 2.11 -14.47
CA THR A 225 -7.51 2.93 -15.66
C THR A 225 -7.17 4.39 -15.32
N ALA A 226 -7.08 4.75 -14.06
CA ALA A 226 -6.70 6.09 -13.64
C ALA A 226 -5.31 6.49 -14.16
N GLN A 227 -5.21 7.71 -14.74
CA GLN A 227 -3.97 8.22 -15.35
C GLN A 227 -2.78 8.19 -14.40
N ALA A 228 -3.02 8.38 -13.10
CA ALA A 228 -1.99 8.35 -12.06
C ALA A 228 -1.18 7.05 -11.97
N HIS A 229 -1.70 5.92 -12.51
CA HIS A 229 -0.94 4.67 -12.58
C HIS A 229 0.16 4.71 -13.65
N PHE A 230 0.03 5.57 -14.63
CA PHE A 230 0.87 5.62 -15.83
C PHE A 230 1.81 6.83 -15.83
N GLU A 231 1.98 7.49 -14.69
CA GLU A 231 2.91 8.61 -14.55
C GLU A 231 4.35 8.14 -14.35
N GLU A 232 5.30 8.90 -14.89
CA GLU A 232 6.74 8.58 -14.89
C GLU A 232 7.33 8.32 -13.50
N SER A 233 6.87 9.05 -12.50
CA SER A 233 7.33 8.90 -11.10
C SER A 233 7.11 7.51 -10.50
N GLN A 234 6.31 6.66 -11.17
CA GLN A 234 5.90 5.34 -10.68
C GLN A 234 6.61 4.17 -11.39
N ARG A 235 7.57 4.46 -12.25
CA ARG A 235 8.17 3.54 -13.23
C ARG A 235 8.82 2.26 -12.67
N HIS A 236 9.20 2.23 -11.40
CA HIS A 236 10.02 1.14 -10.85
C HIS A 236 9.44 0.41 -9.65
N ASP A 237 8.17 0.62 -9.32
CA ASP A 237 7.53 -0.09 -8.21
C ASP A 237 6.91 -1.40 -8.71
N THR A 238 7.71 -2.48 -8.65
CA THR A 238 7.28 -3.83 -9.05
C THR A 238 6.13 -4.35 -8.20
N THR A 239 6.08 -4.01 -6.91
CA THR A 239 5.01 -4.40 -5.98
C THR A 239 3.69 -3.79 -6.41
N ARG A 240 3.70 -2.51 -6.78
CA ARG A 240 2.53 -1.81 -7.30
C ARG A 240 2.02 -2.44 -8.61
N SER A 241 2.93 -2.73 -9.53
CA SER A 241 2.58 -3.37 -10.80
C SER A 241 1.95 -4.75 -10.59
N TYR A 242 2.43 -5.50 -9.60
CA TYR A 242 1.86 -6.78 -9.20
C TYR A 242 0.42 -6.64 -8.68
N HIS A 243 0.17 -5.76 -7.72
CA HIS A 243 -1.18 -5.52 -7.17
C HIS A 243 -2.15 -5.06 -8.26
N TRP A 244 -1.70 -4.11 -9.10
CA TRP A 244 -2.48 -3.60 -10.22
C TRP A 244 -2.87 -4.71 -11.21
N HIS A 245 -1.93 -5.56 -11.59
CA HIS A 245 -2.16 -6.71 -12.48
C HIS A 245 -3.23 -7.66 -11.90
N ASN A 246 -3.09 -8.05 -10.63
CA ASN A 246 -4.04 -8.94 -9.97
C ASN A 246 -5.46 -8.36 -9.93
N VAL A 247 -5.59 -7.06 -9.68
CA VAL A 247 -6.90 -6.37 -9.71
C VAL A 247 -7.50 -6.42 -11.11
N CYS A 248 -6.70 -6.19 -12.15
CA CYS A 248 -7.17 -6.26 -13.54
C CYS A 248 -7.62 -7.68 -13.93
N GLU A 249 -6.87 -8.72 -13.56
CA GLU A 249 -7.26 -10.10 -13.82
C GLU A 249 -8.59 -10.45 -13.14
N ARG A 250 -8.77 -10.07 -11.87
CA ARG A 250 -10.01 -10.31 -11.14
C ARG A 250 -11.19 -9.54 -11.73
N LEU A 251 -10.97 -8.31 -12.16
CA LEU A 251 -11.97 -7.52 -12.85
C LEU A 251 -12.49 -8.24 -14.10
N VAL A 252 -11.58 -8.67 -14.97
CA VAL A 252 -11.94 -9.32 -16.24
C VAL A 252 -12.52 -10.71 -16.01
N ALA A 253 -12.06 -11.45 -15.02
CA ALA A 253 -12.65 -12.74 -14.65
C ALA A 253 -14.12 -12.59 -14.20
N ARG A 254 -14.46 -11.49 -13.53
CA ARG A 254 -15.82 -11.21 -13.08
C ARG A 254 -16.70 -10.52 -14.13
N ASP A 255 -16.11 -9.61 -14.90
CA ASP A 255 -16.79 -8.85 -15.95
C ASP A 255 -15.95 -8.86 -17.24
N PRO A 256 -16.08 -9.90 -18.06
CA PRO A 256 -15.32 -10.03 -19.31
C PRO A 256 -15.54 -8.88 -20.30
N GLN A 257 -16.65 -8.11 -20.18
CA GLN A 257 -16.90 -6.95 -21.03
C GLN A 257 -15.89 -5.82 -20.81
N LYS A 258 -15.18 -5.82 -19.69
CA LYS A 258 -14.09 -4.87 -19.40
C LYS A 258 -12.77 -5.20 -20.09
N ALA A 259 -12.63 -6.40 -20.66
CA ALA A 259 -11.36 -6.84 -21.28
C ALA A 259 -10.95 -5.92 -22.44
N ILE A 260 -11.84 -5.67 -23.39
CA ILE A 260 -11.52 -4.89 -24.59
C ILE A 260 -11.29 -3.40 -24.29
N PRO A 261 -12.14 -2.71 -23.47
CA PRO A 261 -11.83 -1.37 -23.01
C PRO A 261 -10.51 -1.26 -22.25
N LEU A 262 -10.16 -2.25 -21.41
CA LEU A 262 -8.89 -2.29 -20.68
C LEU A 262 -7.70 -2.47 -21.63
N LEU A 263 -7.81 -3.37 -22.62
CA LEU A 263 -6.79 -3.54 -23.66
C LEU A 263 -6.53 -2.23 -24.41
N ASP A 264 -7.57 -1.48 -24.78
CA ASP A 264 -7.42 -0.18 -25.46
C ASP A 264 -6.67 0.84 -24.58
N VAL A 265 -6.93 0.87 -23.27
CA VAL A 265 -6.17 1.70 -22.33
C VAL A 265 -4.70 1.28 -22.27
N LEU A 266 -4.42 -0.02 -22.14
CA LEU A 266 -3.05 -0.52 -22.08
C LEU A 266 -2.26 -0.19 -23.34
N LEU A 267 -2.83 -0.41 -24.50
CA LEU A 267 -2.18 -0.10 -25.79
C LEU A 267 -1.92 1.40 -25.94
N ARG A 268 -2.75 2.27 -25.39
CA ARG A 268 -2.48 3.71 -25.32
C ARG A 268 -1.32 4.06 -24.39
N GLN A 269 -1.18 3.34 -23.30
CA GLN A 269 -0.11 3.58 -22.32
C GLN A 269 1.24 2.98 -22.74
N MET A 270 1.26 2.03 -23.66
CA MET A 270 2.50 1.57 -24.32
C MET A 270 3.27 2.71 -24.99
N ARG A 271 2.59 3.81 -25.35
CA ARG A 271 3.21 5.02 -25.93
C ARG A 271 4.13 5.76 -25.00
N ASN A 272 3.81 5.69 -23.72
CA ASN A 272 4.53 6.43 -22.71
C ASN A 272 5.53 5.46 -22.09
N ASP A 273 6.81 5.65 -22.29
CA ASP A 273 7.89 4.87 -21.65
C ASP A 273 7.83 4.95 -20.11
N HIS A 274 6.66 5.27 -19.53
CA HIS A 274 6.48 5.71 -18.16
C HIS A 274 5.36 4.92 -17.49
N GLY A 275 5.52 4.58 -16.22
CA GLY A 275 4.48 3.97 -15.40
C GLY A 275 4.78 2.55 -14.95
N LEU A 276 3.76 1.70 -14.96
CA LEU A 276 3.79 0.31 -14.50
C LEU A 276 4.84 -0.52 -15.28
N SER A 277 5.42 -1.50 -14.63
CA SER A 277 6.41 -2.40 -15.25
C SER A 277 5.79 -3.13 -16.44
N TYR A 278 6.17 -2.67 -17.63
CA TYR A 278 5.58 -3.10 -18.87
C TYR A 278 5.88 -4.59 -19.15
N ASP A 279 7.14 -4.98 -19.03
CA ASP A 279 7.60 -6.29 -19.45
C ASP A 279 7.01 -7.44 -18.62
N HIS A 280 6.82 -7.22 -17.31
CA HIS A 280 6.44 -8.28 -16.38
C HIS A 280 4.93 -8.42 -16.18
N TYR A 281 4.18 -7.30 -16.30
CA TYR A 281 2.78 -7.28 -15.90
C TYR A 281 1.85 -6.78 -17.00
N ILE A 282 2.20 -5.71 -17.71
CA ILE A 282 1.31 -5.12 -18.72
C ILE A 282 1.25 -5.98 -19.98
N ALA A 283 2.40 -6.41 -20.52
CA ALA A 283 2.43 -7.17 -21.75
C ALA A 283 1.75 -8.56 -21.63
N PRO A 284 1.98 -9.35 -20.57
CA PRO A 284 1.25 -10.58 -20.34
C PRO A 284 -0.26 -10.37 -20.15
N LEU A 285 -0.65 -9.31 -19.42
CA LEU A 285 -2.05 -8.97 -19.23
C LEU A 285 -2.70 -8.61 -20.56
N ALA A 286 -2.08 -7.74 -21.37
CA ALA A 286 -2.59 -7.36 -22.68
C ALA A 286 -2.80 -8.59 -23.58
N GLN A 287 -1.88 -9.56 -23.57
CA GLN A 287 -2.04 -10.83 -24.28
C GLN A 287 -3.21 -11.66 -23.73
N ALA A 288 -3.36 -11.75 -22.41
CA ALA A 288 -4.49 -12.46 -21.79
C ALA A 288 -5.85 -11.83 -22.17
N LEU A 289 -5.92 -10.49 -22.22
CA LEU A 289 -7.12 -9.77 -22.64
C LEU A 289 -7.51 -10.08 -24.08
N CYS A 290 -6.54 -10.30 -24.99
CA CYS A 290 -6.80 -10.67 -26.38
C CYS A 290 -7.54 -12.01 -26.49
N ARG A 291 -7.36 -12.93 -25.54
CA ARG A 291 -8.03 -14.24 -25.55
C ARG A 291 -9.50 -14.18 -25.18
N VAL A 292 -9.94 -13.14 -24.48
CA VAL A 292 -11.34 -13.01 -24.04
C VAL A 292 -12.29 -12.82 -25.23
N ASN A 293 -11.91 -11.95 -26.17
CA ASN A 293 -12.61 -11.79 -27.45
C ASN A 293 -11.60 -11.40 -28.53
N SER A 294 -10.99 -12.38 -29.16
CA SER A 294 -9.88 -12.19 -30.08
C SER A 294 -10.22 -11.37 -31.34
N THR A 295 -11.47 -11.40 -31.77
CA THR A 295 -11.92 -10.61 -32.94
C THR A 295 -12.00 -9.11 -32.60
N GLU A 296 -12.70 -8.74 -31.54
CA GLU A 296 -12.76 -7.34 -31.09
C GLU A 296 -11.38 -6.83 -30.64
N ALA A 297 -10.58 -7.68 -29.98
CA ALA A 297 -9.22 -7.36 -29.61
C ALA A 297 -8.37 -7.01 -30.83
N TRP A 298 -8.50 -7.78 -31.93
CA TRP A 298 -7.81 -7.47 -33.18
C TRP A 298 -8.21 -6.08 -33.73
N GLU A 299 -9.49 -5.73 -33.71
CA GLU A 299 -9.96 -4.41 -34.16
C GLU A 299 -9.31 -3.26 -33.37
N VAL A 300 -9.14 -3.46 -32.05
CA VAL A 300 -8.47 -2.47 -31.21
C VAL A 300 -6.99 -2.39 -31.57
N VAL A 301 -6.28 -3.51 -31.65
CA VAL A 301 -4.85 -3.57 -32.02
C VAL A 301 -4.61 -2.95 -33.39
N ALA A 302 -5.42 -3.33 -34.40
CA ALA A 302 -5.32 -2.83 -35.76
C ALA A 302 -5.48 -1.29 -35.82
N ARG A 303 -6.41 -0.72 -35.04
CA ARG A 303 -6.58 0.72 -34.91
C ARG A 303 -5.32 1.38 -34.33
N HIS A 304 -4.70 0.76 -33.35
CA HIS A 304 -3.46 1.23 -32.77
C HIS A 304 -2.27 1.13 -33.73
N LEU A 305 -2.18 0.12 -34.57
CA LEU A 305 -1.15 0.00 -35.62
C LEU A 305 -1.27 1.10 -36.68
N LEU A 306 -2.47 1.58 -36.98
CA LEU A 306 -2.70 2.67 -37.92
C LEU A 306 -2.44 4.06 -37.35
N SER A 307 -2.07 4.19 -36.07
CA SER A 307 -1.79 5.48 -35.45
C SER A 307 -0.61 6.18 -36.14
N THR A 308 -0.69 7.51 -36.24
CA THR A 308 0.26 8.34 -36.95
C THR A 308 1.62 8.51 -36.28
N ALA A 309 1.80 8.09 -35.03
CA ALA A 309 3.05 8.22 -34.29
C ALA A 309 4.00 7.02 -34.56
N PRO A 310 5.11 7.18 -35.33
CA PRO A 310 5.96 6.07 -35.78
C PRO A 310 6.59 5.27 -34.63
N LYS A 311 7.05 5.96 -33.58
CA LYS A 311 7.70 5.30 -32.42
C LYS A 311 6.73 4.32 -31.76
N TRP A 312 5.51 4.77 -31.52
CA TRP A 312 4.50 3.98 -30.85
C TRP A 312 3.97 2.79 -31.67
N ARG A 313 3.84 2.95 -33.00
CA ARG A 313 3.55 1.84 -33.90
C ARG A 313 4.60 0.72 -33.72
N GLY A 314 5.87 1.11 -33.61
CA GLY A 314 6.98 0.20 -33.38
C GLY A 314 6.84 -0.59 -32.05
N ASP A 315 6.39 0.04 -30.99
CA ASP A 315 6.21 -0.61 -29.68
C ASP A 315 5.09 -1.68 -29.75
N VAL A 316 3.95 -1.34 -30.37
CA VAL A 316 2.85 -2.30 -30.56
C VAL A 316 3.27 -3.45 -31.49
N MET A 317 4.00 -3.16 -32.59
CA MET A 317 4.53 -4.19 -33.50
C MET A 317 5.51 -5.12 -32.77
N ASN A 318 6.41 -4.56 -31.97
CA ASN A 318 7.37 -5.33 -31.19
C ASN A 318 6.68 -6.24 -30.17
N TRP A 319 5.67 -5.71 -29.47
CA TRP A 319 4.85 -6.52 -28.58
C TRP A 319 4.13 -7.66 -29.32
N LEU A 320 3.49 -7.38 -30.46
CA LEU A 320 2.80 -8.40 -31.26
C LEU A 320 3.71 -9.55 -31.67
N LYS A 321 4.96 -9.26 -31.97
CA LYS A 321 5.99 -10.25 -32.37
C LYS A 321 6.61 -10.99 -31.17
N GLY A 322 6.21 -10.67 -29.94
CA GLY A 322 6.79 -11.25 -28.72
C GLY A 322 8.14 -10.67 -28.32
N GLY A 323 8.52 -9.50 -28.88
CA GLY A 323 9.78 -8.83 -28.57
C GLY A 323 9.79 -8.08 -27.21
N ILE A 324 8.64 -8.02 -26.54
CA ILE A 324 8.47 -7.38 -25.21
C ILE A 324 7.76 -8.39 -24.31
N GLY A 325 8.27 -8.61 -23.09
CA GLY A 325 7.64 -9.47 -22.09
C GLY A 325 8.31 -10.81 -21.84
N GLY A 326 9.54 -11.00 -22.29
CA GLY A 326 10.29 -12.24 -22.15
C GLY A 326 11.11 -12.34 -20.86
N PHE A 327 10.49 -12.66 -19.71
CA PHE A 327 11.15 -13.29 -18.57
C PHE A 327 10.44 -14.61 -18.23
N GLY A 328 10.65 -15.56 -19.02
CA GLY A 328 10.33 -16.97 -18.86
C GLY A 328 11.11 -17.74 -19.90
N ASP A 329 11.29 -19.02 -19.74
CA ASP A 329 12.01 -19.89 -20.71
C ASP A 329 11.68 -19.44 -22.14
N GLU A 330 12.62 -18.75 -22.80
CA GLU A 330 12.47 -18.10 -24.12
C GLU A 330 11.97 -19.05 -25.22
N LYS A 331 11.92 -20.36 -24.95
CA LYS A 331 11.60 -21.41 -25.91
C LYS A 331 10.12 -21.68 -26.15
N ASN A 332 9.20 -21.10 -25.32
CA ASN A 332 7.77 -21.44 -25.40
C ASN A 332 6.81 -20.22 -25.42
N LEU A 333 7.29 -19.02 -25.64
CA LEU A 333 6.42 -17.84 -25.71
C LEU A 333 5.70 -17.82 -27.07
N VAL A 334 4.40 -18.03 -27.02
CA VAL A 334 3.51 -17.78 -28.17
C VAL A 334 3.40 -16.27 -28.35
N PRO A 335 3.79 -15.69 -29.49
CA PRO A 335 3.69 -14.27 -29.72
C PRO A 335 2.21 -13.82 -29.69
N PRO A 336 1.88 -12.61 -29.15
CA PRO A 336 0.50 -12.14 -29.06
C PRO A 336 -0.27 -12.17 -30.38
N ILE A 337 0.38 -12.03 -31.53
CA ILE A 337 -0.25 -12.11 -32.84
C ILE A 337 -0.94 -13.47 -33.07
N ALA A 338 -0.47 -14.54 -32.46
CA ALA A 338 -1.07 -15.87 -32.61
C ALA A 338 -2.42 -16.03 -31.85
N GLU A 339 -2.78 -15.08 -31.00
CA GLU A 339 -4.07 -15.05 -30.30
C GLU A 339 -5.22 -14.58 -31.22
N PHE A 340 -4.92 -13.99 -32.38
CA PHE A 340 -5.93 -13.39 -33.24
C PHE A 340 -6.34 -14.31 -34.38
N PRO A 341 -7.59 -14.18 -34.88
CA PRO A 341 -8.04 -14.95 -36.04
C PRO A 341 -7.21 -14.62 -37.30
N LEU A 342 -6.57 -15.62 -37.88
CA LEU A 342 -5.74 -15.43 -39.08
C LEU A 342 -6.50 -14.71 -40.20
N GLN A 343 -7.78 -15.05 -40.42
CA GLN A 343 -8.59 -14.42 -41.47
C GLN A 343 -8.77 -12.91 -41.20
N ALA A 344 -8.99 -12.50 -39.95
CA ALA A 344 -9.12 -11.09 -39.61
C ALA A 344 -7.83 -10.29 -39.88
N ILE A 345 -6.66 -10.92 -39.63
CA ILE A 345 -5.37 -10.31 -39.95
C ILE A 345 -5.20 -10.20 -41.47
N LEU A 346 -5.51 -11.25 -42.22
CA LEU A 346 -5.42 -11.25 -43.69
C LEU A 346 -6.36 -10.23 -44.34
N ASP A 347 -7.60 -10.13 -43.86
CA ASP A 347 -8.59 -9.17 -44.36
C ASP A 347 -8.14 -7.72 -44.07
N TRP A 348 -7.47 -7.49 -42.91
CA TRP A 348 -6.91 -6.21 -42.60
C TRP A 348 -5.71 -5.88 -43.50
N ILE A 349 -4.80 -6.82 -43.75
CA ILE A 349 -3.67 -6.62 -44.68
C ILE A 349 -4.16 -6.34 -46.12
N ALA A 350 -5.22 -7.02 -46.56
CA ALA A 350 -5.76 -6.86 -47.89
C ALA A 350 -6.31 -5.44 -48.22
N GLN A 351 -6.63 -4.63 -47.18
CA GLN A 351 -7.07 -3.25 -47.36
C GLN A 351 -5.95 -2.29 -47.77
N ASP A 352 -4.68 -2.61 -47.45
CA ASP A 352 -3.48 -1.88 -47.83
C ASP A 352 -2.26 -2.82 -47.73
N PRO A 353 -2.05 -3.65 -48.77
CA PRO A 353 -1.03 -4.72 -48.71
C PRO A 353 0.43 -4.20 -48.58
N GLU A 354 0.73 -3.05 -49.20
CA GLU A 354 2.10 -2.51 -49.18
C GLU A 354 2.50 -2.02 -47.76
N ASP A 355 1.63 -1.23 -47.12
CA ASP A 355 1.93 -0.64 -45.83
C ASP A 355 1.68 -1.64 -44.65
N ARG A 356 0.54 -2.36 -44.68
CA ARG A 356 0.11 -3.21 -43.56
C ARG A 356 0.87 -4.53 -43.44
N SER A 357 1.31 -5.14 -44.60
CA SER A 357 2.14 -6.33 -44.50
C SER A 357 3.47 -6.08 -43.80
N SER A 358 4.08 -4.90 -44.01
CA SER A 358 5.32 -4.52 -43.35
C SER A 358 5.17 -4.35 -41.82
N MET A 359 3.97 -4.05 -41.32
CA MET A 359 3.69 -3.92 -39.90
C MET A 359 3.61 -5.27 -39.20
N ILE A 360 3.24 -6.33 -39.91
CA ILE A 360 3.07 -7.68 -39.33
C ILE A 360 4.29 -8.57 -39.58
N ALA A 361 4.99 -8.40 -40.70
CA ALA A 361 6.23 -9.12 -41.02
C ALA A 361 7.39 -8.75 -40.07
#